data_5d886e413c81b6e066c3afc7e0636883
#
_entry.id   5d886e413c81b6e066c3afc7e0636883
#
_cell.length_a   1.000
_cell.length_b   1.000
_cell.length_c   1.000
_cell.angle_alpha   90.00
_cell.angle_beta   90.00
_cell.angle_gamma   90.00
#
_symmetry.space_group_name_H-M   'P 1'
#
loop_
_entity.id
_entity.type
_entity.pdbx_description
1 polymer ?
#
loop_
_entity_poly.entity_id
_entity_poly.type
_entity_poly.pdbx_seq_one_letter_code
_entity_poly.pdbx_strand_id
1 'polypeptide(L)'
;LTDLARNHLLPDGAFFMGDYLGLASASPGVVNMVKLLRSNRPLGSDNDDGVAFIYREGKRSAMESEELARHFTLSLCGRAKNVAPYLAKVVPMGGVTTLLDVGGGTGLYSYSLLQANPTLRAVIVELPEVVRIAEEFAREKGLLDRVEIIEGDMFRIDDLPAAQMVLFSNILHDW
;
A
#
# COMPACT_ATOMS: atom_id res chain seq x y z
N LEU A 1 10.13 -17.65 19.67
CA LEU A 1 9.65 -16.36 19.14
C LEU A 1 8.73 -15.71 20.17
N THR A 2 8.93 -14.41 20.40
CA THR A 2 8.00 -13.59 21.20
C THR A 2 6.66 -13.42 20.49
N ASP A 3 5.62 -13.05 21.22
CA ASP A 3 4.29 -12.76 20.61
C ASP A 3 4.39 -11.60 19.61
N LEU A 4 5.21 -10.59 19.91
CA LEU A 4 5.51 -9.51 18.98
C LEU A 4 6.10 -10.05 17.67
N ALA A 5 7.10 -10.91 17.74
CA ALA A 5 7.73 -11.50 16.57
C ALA A 5 6.74 -12.40 15.78
N ARG A 6 5.88 -13.16 16.47
CA ARG A 6 4.84 -13.98 15.83
C ARG A 6 3.86 -13.10 15.06
N ASN A 7 3.35 -12.04 15.69
CA ASN A 7 2.34 -11.17 15.09
C ASN A 7 2.85 -10.35 13.91
N HIS A 8 4.14 -10.01 13.88
CA HIS A 8 4.68 -9.07 12.89
C HIS A 8 5.61 -9.72 11.84
N LEU A 9 6.22 -10.87 12.15
CA LEU A 9 7.23 -11.48 11.29
C LEU A 9 6.83 -12.83 10.69
N LEU A 10 5.75 -13.45 11.17
CA LEU A 10 5.23 -14.66 10.55
C LEU A 10 4.09 -14.34 9.58
N PRO A 11 3.99 -15.07 8.43
CA PRO A 11 3.00 -14.79 7.38
C PRO A 11 1.54 -14.83 7.84
N ASP A 12 1.23 -15.63 8.84
CA ASP A 12 -0.10 -15.78 9.47
C ASP A 12 -0.38 -14.75 10.58
N GLY A 13 0.59 -13.89 10.90
CA GLY A 13 0.46 -12.84 11.91
C GLY A 13 -0.49 -11.73 11.47
N ALA A 14 -1.38 -11.28 12.38
CA ALA A 14 -2.38 -10.24 12.09
C ALA A 14 -1.77 -8.91 11.60
N PHE A 15 -0.53 -8.64 12.00
CA PHE A 15 0.22 -7.42 11.68
C PHE A 15 1.47 -7.72 10.85
N PHE A 16 1.45 -8.79 10.05
CA PHE A 16 2.60 -9.22 9.27
C PHE A 16 3.20 -8.09 8.43
N MET A 17 4.49 -7.84 8.63
CA MET A 17 5.27 -6.81 7.96
C MET A 17 6.32 -7.38 7.00
N GLY A 18 6.40 -8.70 6.85
CA GLY A 18 7.46 -9.33 6.08
C GLY A 18 7.51 -8.86 4.63
N ASP A 19 6.37 -8.66 3.99
CA ASP A 19 6.31 -8.15 2.61
C ASP A 19 6.91 -6.73 2.52
N TYR A 20 6.57 -5.86 3.47
CA TYR A 20 7.12 -4.51 3.52
C TYR A 20 8.64 -4.51 3.79
N LEU A 21 9.09 -5.30 4.78
CA LEU A 21 10.51 -5.44 5.08
C LEU A 21 11.27 -6.08 3.90
N GLY A 22 10.60 -6.97 3.18
CA GLY A 22 11.14 -7.66 2.00
C GLY A 22 11.14 -6.84 0.71
N LEU A 23 10.49 -5.65 0.67
CA LEU A 23 10.32 -4.84 -0.53
C LEU A 23 11.64 -4.60 -1.29
N ALA A 24 12.70 -4.34 -0.56
CA ALA A 24 14.03 -4.11 -1.12
C ALA A 24 14.92 -5.37 -1.12
N SER A 25 14.41 -6.55 -0.73
CA SER A 25 15.23 -7.75 -0.54
C SER A 25 15.94 -8.23 -1.81
N ALA A 26 15.32 -8.03 -2.96
CA ALA A 26 15.89 -8.37 -4.27
C ALA A 26 16.71 -7.23 -4.88
N SER A 27 16.80 -6.07 -4.22
CA SER A 27 17.60 -4.97 -4.75
C SER A 27 19.07 -5.34 -4.78
N PRO A 28 19.81 -4.97 -5.85
CA PRO A 28 21.24 -5.27 -5.97
C PRO A 28 22.06 -4.81 -4.77
N GLY A 29 21.73 -3.66 -4.19
CA GLY A 29 22.37 -3.15 -2.98
C GLY A 29 22.20 -4.07 -1.77
N VAL A 30 20.98 -4.55 -1.51
CA VAL A 30 20.71 -5.49 -0.41
C VAL A 30 21.33 -6.85 -0.67
N VAL A 31 21.19 -7.37 -1.89
CA VAL A 31 21.82 -8.65 -2.29
C VAL A 31 23.35 -8.57 -2.14
N ASN A 32 23.96 -7.47 -2.57
CA ASN A 32 25.39 -7.25 -2.41
C ASN A 32 25.78 -7.11 -0.95
N MET A 33 25.02 -6.38 -0.13
CA MET A 33 25.24 -6.29 1.31
C MET A 33 25.20 -7.68 1.97
N VAL A 34 24.23 -8.51 1.62
CA VAL A 34 24.14 -9.88 2.15
C VAL A 34 25.37 -10.72 1.72
N LYS A 35 25.83 -10.58 0.46
CA LYS A 35 27.06 -11.24 -0.02
C LYS A 35 28.29 -10.75 0.76
N LEU A 36 28.41 -9.42 0.99
CA LEU A 36 29.48 -8.82 1.79
C LEU A 36 29.50 -9.39 3.21
N LEU A 37 28.34 -9.41 3.86
CA LEU A 37 28.22 -9.93 5.22
C LEU A 37 28.59 -11.42 5.32
N ARG A 38 28.20 -12.23 4.33
CA ARG A 38 28.53 -13.66 4.29
C ARG A 38 29.96 -13.94 3.94
N SER A 39 30.53 -13.19 3.01
CA SER A 39 31.91 -13.42 2.53
C SER A 39 32.97 -12.68 3.34
N ASN A 40 32.56 -11.67 4.11
CA ASN A 40 33.45 -10.72 4.78
C ASN A 40 34.51 -10.11 3.84
N ARG A 41 34.11 -9.82 2.61
CA ARG A 41 34.99 -9.25 1.55
C ARG A 41 34.26 -8.11 0.82
N PRO A 42 34.95 -7.02 0.44
CA PRO A 42 34.37 -5.98 -0.41
C PRO A 42 33.91 -6.54 -1.75
N LEU A 43 32.76 -6.10 -2.24
CA LEU A 43 32.29 -6.34 -3.61
C LEU A 43 32.51 -5.08 -4.44
N GLY A 44 32.72 -5.22 -5.75
CA GLY A 44 32.74 -4.11 -6.68
C GLY A 44 31.38 -3.38 -6.69
N SER A 45 31.41 -2.08 -6.91
CA SER A 45 30.23 -1.23 -6.93
C SER A 45 29.48 -1.36 -8.26
N ASP A 46 28.40 -2.14 -8.30
CA ASP A 46 27.43 -2.06 -9.39
C ASP A 46 26.27 -1.17 -8.96
N ASN A 47 26.03 -0.11 -9.72
CA ASN A 47 25.13 1.00 -9.45
C ASN A 47 23.67 0.73 -9.91
N ASP A 48 23.05 -0.39 -9.56
CA ASP A 48 21.63 -0.58 -9.80
C ASP A 48 20.87 -0.74 -8.48
N ASP A 49 20.03 0.25 -8.15
CA ASP A 49 19.41 0.35 -6.84
C ASP A 49 18.30 -0.66 -6.58
N GLY A 50 17.79 -1.36 -7.61
CA GLY A 50 16.78 -2.44 -7.52
C GLY A 50 15.56 -2.18 -6.62
N VAL A 51 15.32 -0.93 -6.23
CA VAL A 51 14.15 -0.51 -5.46
C VAL A 51 13.04 -0.18 -6.44
N ALA A 52 11.83 -0.69 -6.17
CA ALA A 52 10.66 -0.35 -6.97
C ALA A 52 10.20 1.08 -6.65
N PHE A 53 9.95 1.86 -7.70
CA PHE A 53 9.39 3.22 -7.60
C PHE A 53 8.12 3.32 -8.44
N ILE A 54 7.14 4.12 -8.00
CA ILE A 54 6.01 4.51 -8.84
C ILE A 54 6.50 5.47 -9.91
N TYR A 55 7.24 6.50 -9.50
CA TYR A 55 7.88 7.44 -10.40
C TYR A 55 9.29 7.78 -9.92
N ARG A 56 10.25 7.67 -10.83
CA ARG A 56 11.60 8.22 -10.66
C ARG A 56 12.21 8.40 -12.05
N GLU A 57 12.72 9.60 -12.33
CA GLU A 57 13.33 9.90 -13.64
C GLU A 57 14.43 8.90 -14.00
N GLY A 58 14.34 8.33 -15.21
CA GLY A 58 15.29 7.34 -15.72
C GLY A 58 15.19 5.93 -15.13
N LYS A 59 14.18 5.64 -14.31
CA LYS A 59 13.89 4.29 -13.77
C LYS A 59 12.54 3.79 -14.27
N ARG A 60 12.39 2.46 -14.34
CA ARG A 60 11.13 1.81 -14.69
C ARG A 60 10.12 1.97 -13.56
N SER A 61 8.87 2.30 -13.92
CA SER A 61 7.78 2.35 -12.94
C SER A 61 7.42 0.95 -12.44
N ALA A 62 7.08 0.83 -11.15
CA ALA A 62 6.47 -0.38 -10.62
C ALA A 62 5.10 -0.68 -11.27
N MET A 63 4.47 0.31 -11.90
CA MET A 63 3.18 0.17 -12.57
C MET A 63 3.29 -0.24 -14.06
N GLU A 64 4.48 -0.54 -14.58
CA GLU A 64 4.66 -0.95 -15.98
C GLU A 64 4.12 -2.35 -16.30
N SER A 65 3.86 -3.18 -15.29
CA SER A 65 3.25 -4.49 -15.45
C SER A 65 2.39 -4.85 -14.25
N GLU A 66 1.35 -5.67 -14.48
CA GLU A 66 0.46 -6.16 -13.43
C GLU A 66 1.23 -6.89 -12.31
N GLU A 67 2.27 -7.66 -12.64
CA GLU A 67 3.08 -8.39 -11.66
C GLU A 67 3.88 -7.43 -10.76
N LEU A 68 4.54 -6.42 -11.34
CA LEU A 68 5.28 -5.42 -10.58
C LEU A 68 4.36 -4.57 -9.72
N ALA A 69 3.23 -4.12 -10.28
CA ALA A 69 2.23 -3.36 -9.57
C ALA A 69 1.67 -4.14 -8.36
N ARG A 70 1.35 -5.43 -8.56
CA ARG A 70 0.90 -6.30 -7.48
C ARG A 70 1.96 -6.46 -6.40
N HIS A 71 3.19 -6.77 -6.78
CA HIS A 71 4.31 -6.92 -5.83
C HIS A 71 4.50 -5.63 -5.01
N PHE A 72 4.56 -4.50 -5.66
CA PHE A 72 4.73 -3.20 -5.00
C PHE A 72 3.57 -2.90 -4.05
N THR A 73 2.32 -3.00 -4.53
CA THR A 73 1.11 -2.71 -3.74
C THR A 73 1.00 -3.61 -2.51
N LEU A 74 1.25 -4.93 -2.66
CA LEU A 74 1.23 -5.86 -1.54
C LEU A 74 2.36 -5.62 -0.55
N SER A 75 3.53 -5.17 -1.01
CA SER A 75 4.64 -4.84 -0.12
C SER A 75 4.29 -3.70 0.84
N LEU A 76 3.47 -2.74 0.40
CA LEU A 76 3.00 -1.64 1.24
C LEU A 76 1.94 -2.06 2.28
N CYS A 77 1.30 -3.22 2.11
CA CYS A 77 0.31 -3.76 3.05
C CYS A 77 0.83 -3.85 4.48
N GLY A 78 2.09 -4.25 4.68
CA GLY A 78 2.66 -4.42 6.01
C GLY A 78 2.56 -3.16 6.84
N ARG A 79 2.86 -2.00 6.23
CA ARG A 79 2.69 -0.69 6.87
C ARG A 79 1.22 -0.37 7.11
N ALA A 80 0.37 -0.55 6.11
CA ALA A 80 -1.05 -0.25 6.20
C ALA A 80 -1.75 -1.08 7.30
N LYS A 81 -1.46 -2.37 7.42
CA LYS A 81 -1.99 -3.26 8.48
C LYS A 81 -1.70 -2.72 9.88
N ASN A 82 -0.54 -2.08 10.08
CA ASN A 82 -0.15 -1.55 11.38
C ASN A 82 -0.73 -0.15 11.66
N VAL A 83 -0.85 0.70 10.65
CA VAL A 83 -1.23 2.11 10.82
C VAL A 83 -2.74 2.32 10.68
N ALA A 84 -3.40 1.66 9.74
CA ALA A 84 -4.80 1.91 9.41
C ALA A 84 -5.77 1.68 10.60
N PRO A 85 -5.62 0.64 11.45
CA PRO A 85 -6.48 0.48 12.61
C PRO A 85 -6.32 1.60 13.65
N TYR A 86 -5.12 2.17 13.77
CA TYR A 86 -4.89 3.31 14.64
C TYR A 86 -5.47 4.60 14.05
N LEU A 87 -5.28 4.83 12.75
CA LEU A 87 -5.87 5.95 12.03
C LEU A 87 -7.39 5.99 12.24
N ALA A 88 -8.06 4.83 12.09
CA ALA A 88 -9.51 4.72 12.26
C ALA A 88 -10.01 5.07 13.65
N LYS A 89 -9.14 4.99 14.67
CA LYS A 89 -9.49 5.37 16.06
C LYS A 89 -9.31 6.86 16.33
N VAL A 90 -8.37 7.52 15.63
CA VAL A 90 -7.98 8.91 15.96
C VAL A 90 -8.55 9.95 15.02
N VAL A 91 -8.91 9.57 13.79
CA VAL A 91 -9.49 10.50 12.82
C VAL A 91 -10.94 10.81 13.21
N PRO A 92 -11.30 12.10 13.40
CA PRO A 92 -12.67 12.49 13.73
C PRO A 92 -13.56 12.36 12.48
N MET A 93 -14.46 11.37 12.50
CA MET A 93 -15.37 11.07 11.37
C MET A 93 -16.79 11.62 11.61
N GLY A 94 -17.00 12.47 12.63
CA GLY A 94 -18.33 12.97 13.01
C GLY A 94 -19.06 13.64 11.84
N GLY A 95 -20.16 13.02 11.39
CA GLY A 95 -20.98 13.53 10.27
C GLY A 95 -20.45 13.25 8.87
N VAL A 96 -19.27 12.64 8.72
CA VAL A 96 -18.73 12.22 7.42
C VAL A 96 -19.38 10.92 6.99
N THR A 97 -19.99 10.92 5.82
CA THR A 97 -20.63 9.75 5.21
C THR A 97 -19.98 9.31 3.90
N THR A 98 -19.15 10.17 3.31
CA THR A 98 -18.45 9.88 2.04
C THR A 98 -16.96 10.17 2.14
N LEU A 99 -16.16 9.18 1.80
CA LEU A 99 -14.69 9.23 1.73
C LEU A 99 -14.22 8.99 0.30
N LEU A 100 -13.30 9.80 -0.19
CA LEU A 100 -12.54 9.55 -1.40
C LEU A 100 -11.11 9.19 -1.01
N ASP A 101 -10.62 8.03 -1.42
CA ASP A 101 -9.24 7.56 -1.21
C ASP A 101 -8.51 7.59 -2.55
N VAL A 102 -7.61 8.53 -2.71
CA VAL A 102 -6.88 8.74 -3.96
C VAL A 102 -5.54 8.01 -3.90
N GLY A 103 -5.34 7.06 -4.81
CA GLY A 103 -4.18 6.17 -4.77
C GLY A 103 -4.26 5.22 -3.57
N GLY A 104 -5.44 4.66 -3.29
CA GLY A 104 -5.71 3.88 -2.08
C GLY A 104 -4.99 2.53 -1.97
N GLY A 105 -4.32 2.08 -3.04
CA GLY A 105 -3.58 0.83 -3.08
C GLY A 105 -4.46 -0.38 -2.78
N THR A 106 -4.16 -1.09 -1.69
CA THR A 106 -5.00 -2.21 -1.23
C THR A 106 -6.32 -1.79 -0.59
N GLY A 107 -6.55 -0.50 -0.35
CA GLY A 107 -7.72 0.04 0.33
C GLY A 107 -7.72 -0.13 1.87
N LEU A 108 -6.67 -0.67 2.47
CA LEU A 108 -6.66 -1.01 3.90
C LEU A 108 -6.94 0.16 4.84
N TYR A 109 -6.53 1.38 4.47
CA TYR A 109 -6.86 2.58 5.26
C TYR A 109 -8.34 2.88 5.22
N SER A 110 -8.92 2.92 4.03
CA SER A 110 -10.37 3.12 3.83
C SER A 110 -11.18 2.02 4.48
N TYR A 111 -10.77 0.75 4.35
CA TYR A 111 -11.50 -0.37 4.97
C TYR A 111 -11.49 -0.30 6.50
N SER A 112 -10.40 0.14 7.12
CA SER A 112 -10.36 0.34 8.56
C SER A 112 -11.29 1.48 9.02
N LEU A 113 -11.37 2.56 8.24
CA LEU A 113 -12.33 3.64 8.50
C LEU A 113 -13.77 3.18 8.32
N LEU A 114 -14.08 2.40 7.27
CA LEU A 114 -15.39 1.82 7.02
C LEU A 114 -15.84 0.88 8.17
N GLN A 115 -14.93 0.04 8.66
CA GLN A 115 -15.21 -0.88 9.77
C GLN A 115 -15.52 -0.14 11.07
N ALA A 116 -14.81 0.96 11.32
CA ALA A 116 -15.05 1.80 12.51
C ALA A 116 -16.30 2.69 12.40
N ASN A 117 -16.79 2.96 11.19
CA ASN A 117 -17.89 3.90 10.92
C ASN A 117 -18.96 3.25 10.03
N PRO A 118 -20.02 2.65 10.60
CA PRO A 118 -21.01 1.87 9.86
C PRO A 118 -21.75 2.61 8.74
N THR A 119 -21.91 3.94 8.85
CA THR A 119 -22.61 4.77 7.86
C THR A 119 -21.70 5.32 6.77
N LEU A 120 -20.39 5.16 6.91
CA LEU A 120 -19.41 5.64 5.93
C LEU A 120 -19.44 4.77 4.66
N ARG A 121 -19.35 5.42 3.51
CA ARG A 121 -19.08 4.81 2.20
C ARG A 121 -17.80 5.40 1.65
N ALA A 122 -17.06 4.63 0.87
CA ALA A 122 -15.82 5.10 0.26
C ALA A 122 -15.82 4.89 -1.26
N VAL A 123 -15.13 5.79 -1.95
CA VAL A 123 -14.69 5.57 -3.32
C VAL A 123 -13.17 5.52 -3.29
N ILE A 124 -12.59 4.48 -3.86
CA ILE A 124 -11.14 4.33 -4.03
C ILE A 124 -10.83 4.55 -5.50
N VAL A 125 -9.95 5.50 -5.79
CA VAL A 125 -9.47 5.77 -7.14
C VAL A 125 -8.05 5.24 -7.26
N GLU A 126 -7.84 4.35 -8.22
CA GLU A 126 -6.56 3.69 -8.43
C GLU A 126 -6.27 3.40 -9.90
N LEU A 127 -5.02 3.12 -10.19
CA LEU A 127 -4.60 2.70 -11.53
C LEU A 127 -5.19 1.31 -11.87
N PRO A 128 -5.45 1.03 -13.16
CA PRO A 128 -6.08 -0.22 -13.59
C PRO A 128 -5.42 -1.49 -13.04
N GLU A 129 -4.09 -1.48 -12.92
CA GLU A 129 -3.29 -2.61 -12.44
C GLU A 129 -3.51 -2.89 -10.94
N VAL A 130 -4.00 -1.90 -10.18
CA VAL A 130 -4.18 -1.96 -8.72
C VAL A 130 -5.63 -2.20 -8.32
N VAL A 131 -6.61 -1.79 -9.14
CA VAL A 131 -8.05 -1.92 -8.86
C VAL A 131 -8.43 -3.32 -8.40
N ARG A 132 -7.97 -4.36 -9.12
CA ARG A 132 -8.27 -5.76 -8.77
C ARG A 132 -7.76 -6.15 -7.39
N ILE A 133 -6.62 -5.60 -6.98
CA ILE A 133 -6.03 -5.87 -5.66
C ILE A 133 -6.92 -5.27 -4.57
N ALA A 134 -7.35 -4.03 -4.75
CA ALA A 134 -8.27 -3.37 -3.83
C ALA A 134 -9.59 -4.16 -3.70
N GLU A 135 -10.15 -4.64 -4.82
CA GLU A 135 -11.36 -5.47 -4.81
C GLU A 135 -11.19 -6.80 -4.07
N GLU A 136 -10.03 -7.47 -4.24
CA GLU A 136 -9.71 -8.69 -3.50
C GLU A 136 -9.77 -8.45 -1.98
N PHE A 137 -9.15 -7.36 -1.51
CA PHE A 137 -9.16 -6.98 -0.09
C PHE A 137 -10.55 -6.54 0.39
N ALA A 138 -11.32 -5.80 -0.42
CA ALA A 138 -12.70 -5.43 -0.09
C ALA A 138 -13.59 -6.66 0.10
N ARG A 139 -13.45 -7.64 -0.78
CA ARG A 139 -14.19 -8.91 -0.72
C ARG A 139 -13.82 -9.72 0.53
N GLU A 140 -12.51 -9.85 0.82
CA GLU A 140 -12.01 -10.52 2.01
C GLU A 140 -12.59 -9.92 3.31
N LYS A 141 -12.75 -8.59 3.33
CA LYS A 141 -13.28 -7.87 4.49
C LYS A 141 -14.80 -7.73 4.52
N GLY A 142 -15.50 -8.21 3.50
CA GLY A 142 -16.97 -8.11 3.41
C GLY A 142 -17.46 -6.67 3.24
N LEU A 143 -16.73 -5.82 2.50
CA LEU A 143 -17.01 -4.38 2.36
C LEU A 143 -17.41 -3.96 0.95
N LEU A 144 -17.59 -4.90 0.01
CA LEU A 144 -17.93 -4.59 -1.39
C LEU A 144 -19.23 -3.77 -1.55
N ASP A 145 -20.16 -3.87 -0.61
CA ASP A 145 -21.41 -3.12 -0.60
C ASP A 145 -21.25 -1.67 -0.13
N ARG A 146 -20.10 -1.33 0.45
CA ARG A 146 -19.81 -0.02 1.04
C ARG A 146 -18.65 0.72 0.40
N VAL A 147 -17.97 0.10 -0.55
CA VAL A 147 -16.85 0.69 -1.29
C VAL A 147 -17.10 0.55 -2.78
N GLU A 148 -16.87 1.63 -3.50
CA GLU A 148 -16.74 1.66 -4.94
C GLU A 148 -15.26 1.79 -5.27
N ILE A 149 -14.76 0.98 -6.21
CA ILE A 149 -13.36 1.02 -6.62
C ILE A 149 -13.35 1.31 -8.12
N ILE A 150 -12.75 2.44 -8.49
CA ILE A 150 -12.77 2.95 -9.86
C ILE A 150 -11.36 3.15 -10.41
N GLU A 151 -11.20 2.86 -11.68
CA GLU A 151 -10.01 3.23 -12.42
C GLU A 151 -9.96 4.73 -12.61
N GLY A 152 -8.84 5.34 -12.30
CA GLY A 152 -8.67 6.77 -12.48
C GLY A 152 -7.22 7.23 -12.34
N ASP A 153 -6.96 8.37 -12.96
CA ASP A 153 -5.70 9.09 -12.83
C ASP A 153 -5.91 10.28 -11.90
N MET A 154 -5.22 10.30 -10.77
CA MET A 154 -5.33 11.36 -9.75
C MET A 154 -4.98 12.76 -10.28
N PHE A 155 -4.24 12.84 -11.39
CA PHE A 155 -3.93 14.12 -12.04
C PHE A 155 -5.07 14.67 -12.90
N ARG A 156 -6.11 13.88 -13.13
CA ARG A 156 -7.34 14.27 -13.80
C ARG A 156 -8.40 14.65 -12.76
N ILE A 157 -8.19 15.79 -12.11
CA ILE A 157 -9.00 16.24 -10.95
C ILE A 157 -10.50 16.35 -11.29
N ASP A 158 -10.84 16.76 -12.51
CA ASP A 158 -12.24 16.92 -12.95
C ASP A 158 -12.99 15.58 -13.01
N ASP A 159 -12.29 14.45 -13.07
CA ASP A 159 -12.86 13.10 -13.10
C ASP A 159 -13.01 12.49 -11.70
N LEU A 160 -12.51 13.18 -10.64
CA LEU A 160 -12.58 12.63 -9.28
C LEU A 160 -13.96 12.85 -8.65
N PRO A 161 -14.53 11.80 -8.00
CA PRO A 161 -15.80 11.91 -7.30
C PRO A 161 -15.78 12.92 -6.15
N ALA A 162 -16.88 13.63 -5.96
CA ALA A 162 -17.05 14.51 -4.81
C ALA A 162 -17.21 13.70 -3.51
N ALA A 163 -16.51 14.11 -2.45
CA ALA A 163 -16.60 13.50 -1.14
C ALA A 163 -16.49 14.54 -0.03
N GLN A 164 -16.97 14.20 1.18
CA GLN A 164 -16.86 15.05 2.36
C GLN A 164 -15.46 15.00 3.00
N MET A 165 -14.74 13.90 2.77
CA MET A 165 -13.37 13.70 3.21
C MET A 165 -12.53 13.09 2.08
N VAL A 166 -11.32 13.55 1.92
CA VAL A 166 -10.35 12.99 0.98
C VAL A 166 -9.15 12.46 1.75
N LEU A 167 -8.72 11.24 1.39
CA LEU A 167 -7.55 10.58 1.93
C LEU A 167 -6.45 10.51 0.86
N PHE A 168 -5.27 11.00 1.19
CA PHE A 168 -4.03 10.85 0.42
C PHE A 168 -3.01 10.13 1.30
N SER A 169 -3.06 8.81 1.32
CA SER A 169 -2.14 8.03 2.15
C SER A 169 -0.87 7.68 1.40
N ASN A 170 0.24 8.32 1.76
CA ASN A 170 1.55 8.12 1.13
C ASN A 170 1.57 8.46 -0.37
N ILE A 171 0.84 9.47 -0.77
CA ILE A 171 0.76 9.94 -2.16
C ILE A 171 1.59 11.22 -2.34
N LEU A 172 1.31 12.26 -1.54
CA LEU A 172 1.84 13.60 -1.76
C LEU A 172 3.38 13.71 -1.64
N HIS A 173 4.05 12.73 -1.08
CA HIS A 173 5.51 12.73 -0.98
C HIS A 173 6.21 12.19 -2.23
N ASP A 174 5.49 11.55 -3.13
CA ASP A 174 6.04 10.98 -4.37
C ASP A 174 5.90 11.96 -5.55
N TRP A 175 5.09 13.01 -5.39
CA TRP A 175 4.72 13.99 -6.41
C TRP A 175 4.89 15.44 -5.92
#